data_fc23a2c4f2d3819e4fe00c7adebf06ba
#
_entry.id   fc23a2c4f2d3819e4fe00c7adebf06ba
#
_cell.length_a   1.000
_cell.length_b   1.000
_cell.length_c   1.000
_cell.angle_alpha   90.00
_cell.angle_beta   90.00
_cell.angle_gamma   90.00
#
_symmetry.space_group_name_H-M   'P 1'
#
loop_
_entity.id
_entity.type
_entity.pdbx_description
1 polymer ?
#
loop_
_entity_poly.entity_id
_entity_poly.type
_entity_poly.pdbx_seq_one_letter_code
_entity_poly.pdbx_strand_id
1 'polypeptide(L)'
;FIIQDWGLFFEVKRTMPGIETHISTQANIHDDRGTLWCREQGADRVTLSRELSIDEISVIHNAAPDVDLEVFSHGAICFCYSGLCLLSSFAMAGRSANRGMCAQPCRLPYELIDENGRSLSPAGRERALCPRDTNTSQLVRRLYDAGAASLKLEGRMKAPDYVYSIVDVYRHQIDDMLADVSTSKDEDAARQRQLKRCFNRDFTHAYQDGTSGDEMMSYERSNNRGQIVGTVLGSRLANRDVRGLKPDDRRRRAAIARIELFEPVGKGDLLELRHDNEFDQFLTTIAADDAAAGDVIECRVPRSMPEGCRVRVIRSQRAIDAAGAALKRDVLRRRAVDVTVVARLGEPFAVTLTCCDNPALIATATGFTVEAAKTRAVEASDLVEHVGRMGSSPFEAASFDVSLDAGCGMGFSAVHKVRAAACKALEETILA
;
A
#
# COMPACT_ATOMS: atom_id res chain seq x y z
N PHE A 1 -5.49 5.00 -17.80
CA PHE A 1 -4.34 5.92 -17.74
C PHE A 1 -4.61 7.06 -16.77
N ILE A 2 -3.59 7.48 -15.98
CA ILE A 2 -3.67 8.68 -15.13
C ILE A 2 -2.89 9.79 -15.84
N ILE A 3 -3.58 10.86 -16.23
CA ILE A 3 -3.05 11.89 -17.13
C ILE A 3 -3.19 13.27 -16.49
N GLN A 4 -2.14 14.09 -16.59
CA GLN A 4 -2.15 15.50 -16.18
C GLN A 4 -2.28 16.44 -17.39
N ASP A 5 -1.58 16.10 -18.48
CA ASP A 5 -1.49 16.95 -19.69
C ASP A 5 -2.73 16.79 -20.55
N TRP A 6 -3.41 17.89 -20.81
CA TRP A 6 -4.65 17.90 -21.60
C TRP A 6 -4.45 17.53 -23.06
N GLY A 7 -3.31 17.89 -23.65
CA GLY A 7 -2.98 17.49 -25.03
C GLY A 7 -2.86 15.97 -25.14
N LEU A 8 -2.16 15.33 -24.19
CA LEU A 8 -2.07 13.89 -24.11
C LEU A 8 -3.44 13.25 -23.81
N PHE A 9 -4.25 13.85 -22.93
CA PHE A 9 -5.58 13.35 -22.63
C PHE A 9 -6.46 13.28 -23.86
N PHE A 10 -6.54 14.34 -24.65
CA PHE A 10 -7.32 14.38 -25.89
C PHE A 10 -6.78 13.41 -26.95
N GLU A 11 -5.45 13.26 -27.04
CA GLU A 11 -4.84 12.30 -27.97
C GLU A 11 -5.18 10.84 -27.58
N VAL A 12 -5.15 10.50 -26.31
CA VAL A 12 -5.58 9.17 -25.82
C VAL A 12 -7.07 8.92 -26.12
N LYS A 13 -7.95 9.90 -25.81
CA LYS A 13 -9.38 9.75 -26.11
C LYS A 13 -9.65 9.59 -27.63
N ARG A 14 -8.87 10.26 -28.47
CA ARG A 14 -8.99 10.17 -29.93
C ARG A 14 -8.49 8.84 -30.50
N THR A 15 -7.37 8.31 -29.98
CA THR A 15 -6.69 7.12 -30.53
C THR A 15 -7.10 5.82 -29.86
N MET A 16 -7.52 5.89 -28.59
CA MET A 16 -7.91 4.75 -27.75
C MET A 16 -9.21 5.05 -26.98
N PRO A 17 -10.36 5.22 -27.68
CA PRO A 17 -11.59 5.73 -27.03
C PRO A 17 -12.17 4.80 -25.96
N GLY A 18 -11.82 3.52 -25.96
CA GLY A 18 -12.27 2.54 -24.96
C GLY A 18 -11.38 2.46 -23.69
N ILE A 19 -10.30 3.24 -23.64
CA ILE A 19 -9.39 3.21 -22.49
C ILE A 19 -9.91 4.12 -21.38
N GLU A 20 -9.99 3.58 -20.16
CA GLU A 20 -10.31 4.33 -18.94
C GLU A 20 -9.23 5.40 -18.67
N THR A 21 -9.66 6.65 -18.47
CA THR A 21 -8.80 7.82 -18.26
C THR A 21 -9.10 8.51 -16.95
N HIS A 22 -8.08 8.69 -16.13
CA HIS A 22 -8.16 9.39 -14.84
C HIS A 22 -7.41 10.72 -14.93
N ILE A 23 -8.03 11.79 -14.49
CA ILE A 23 -7.35 13.08 -14.35
C ILE A 23 -6.51 13.07 -13.09
N SER A 24 -5.22 13.36 -13.26
CA SER A 24 -4.27 13.41 -12.14
C SER A 24 -4.56 14.58 -11.20
N THR A 25 -4.29 14.43 -9.90
CA THR A 25 -4.27 15.54 -8.93
C THR A 25 -3.34 16.68 -9.34
N GLN A 26 -2.37 16.41 -10.22
CA GLN A 26 -1.48 17.44 -10.75
C GLN A 26 -2.19 18.41 -11.71
N ALA A 27 -3.39 18.09 -12.18
CA ALA A 27 -4.26 19.02 -12.92
C ALA A 27 -4.99 20.02 -12.00
N ASN A 28 -4.85 19.85 -10.68
CA ASN A 28 -5.38 20.76 -9.66
C ASN A 28 -6.91 20.92 -9.71
N ILE A 29 -7.65 19.83 -9.90
CA ILE A 29 -9.11 19.85 -9.84
C ILE A 29 -9.55 19.89 -8.38
N HIS A 30 -10.26 20.95 -7.99
CA HIS A 30 -10.57 21.24 -6.58
C HIS A 30 -11.98 21.82 -6.37
N ASP A 31 -12.81 21.86 -7.42
CA ASP A 31 -14.17 22.35 -7.33
C ASP A 31 -15.13 21.58 -8.26
N ASP A 32 -16.42 21.85 -8.15
CA ASP A 32 -17.48 21.28 -8.96
C ASP A 32 -17.33 21.63 -10.44
N ARG A 33 -16.94 22.87 -10.77
CA ARG A 33 -16.81 23.32 -12.16
C ARG A 33 -15.68 22.61 -12.89
N GLY A 34 -14.52 22.45 -12.22
CA GLY A 34 -13.41 21.70 -12.77
C GLY A 34 -13.78 20.24 -13.01
N THR A 35 -14.52 19.61 -12.07
CA THR A 35 -14.97 18.22 -12.19
C THR A 35 -16.01 18.07 -13.31
N LEU A 36 -16.99 18.99 -13.39
CA LEU A 36 -17.97 19.03 -14.47
C LEU A 36 -17.30 19.14 -15.84
N TRP A 37 -16.29 20.02 -15.96
CA TRP A 37 -15.54 20.16 -17.20
C TRP A 37 -14.80 18.86 -17.55
N CYS A 38 -14.14 18.20 -16.59
CA CYS A 38 -13.50 16.89 -16.81
C CYS A 38 -14.48 15.84 -17.32
N ARG A 39 -15.69 15.80 -16.74
CA ARG A 39 -16.80 14.95 -17.20
C ARG A 39 -17.19 15.22 -18.65
N GLU A 40 -17.38 16.49 -19.00
CA GLU A 40 -17.73 16.92 -20.37
C GLU A 40 -16.68 16.53 -21.39
N GLN A 41 -15.39 16.47 -20.98
CA GLN A 41 -14.30 15.97 -21.83
C GLN A 41 -14.22 14.43 -21.85
N GLY A 42 -15.05 13.71 -21.09
CA GLY A 42 -15.12 12.26 -21.08
C GLY A 42 -14.09 11.59 -20.16
N ALA A 43 -13.65 12.28 -19.09
CA ALA A 43 -12.84 11.64 -18.04
C ALA A 43 -13.69 10.65 -17.24
N ASP A 44 -13.16 9.47 -16.97
CA ASP A 44 -13.85 8.42 -16.23
C ASP A 44 -13.67 8.62 -14.70
N ARG A 45 -12.52 9.18 -14.27
CA ARG A 45 -12.21 9.47 -12.87
C ARG A 45 -11.43 10.76 -12.71
N VAL A 46 -11.64 11.43 -11.59
CA VAL A 46 -10.87 12.62 -11.20
C VAL A 46 -10.22 12.38 -9.84
N THR A 47 -8.86 12.44 -9.80
CA THR A 47 -8.12 12.49 -8.54
C THR A 47 -8.14 13.94 -8.04
N LEU A 48 -8.93 14.22 -7.03
CA LEU A 48 -9.11 15.54 -6.47
C LEU A 48 -7.82 16.11 -5.84
N SER A 49 -7.77 17.42 -5.73
CA SER A 49 -6.75 18.12 -4.95
C SER A 49 -6.81 17.70 -3.47
N ARG A 50 -5.67 17.79 -2.77
CA ARG A 50 -5.53 17.31 -1.37
C ARG A 50 -6.12 18.27 -0.35
N GLU A 51 -6.42 19.48 -0.78
CA GLU A 51 -6.80 20.62 0.05
C GLU A 51 -8.30 20.67 0.38
N LEU A 52 -9.07 19.65 -0.03
CA LEU A 52 -10.50 19.61 0.12
C LEU A 52 -10.94 18.96 1.44
N SER A 53 -11.96 19.53 2.04
CA SER A 53 -12.73 18.94 3.12
C SER A 53 -13.70 17.86 2.60
N ILE A 54 -14.19 17.00 3.50
CA ILE A 54 -15.22 15.99 3.16
C ILE A 54 -16.50 16.66 2.66
N ASP A 55 -16.87 17.81 3.20
CA ASP A 55 -18.07 18.53 2.79
C ASP A 55 -17.93 19.08 1.36
N GLU A 56 -16.74 19.62 0.99
CA GLU A 56 -16.47 20.06 -0.37
C GLU A 56 -16.45 18.89 -1.36
N ILE A 57 -15.90 17.73 -0.96
CA ILE A 57 -15.96 16.50 -1.78
C ILE A 57 -17.43 16.10 -2.05
N SER A 58 -18.30 16.19 -1.05
CA SER A 58 -19.73 15.91 -1.21
C SER A 58 -20.41 16.88 -2.18
N VAL A 59 -20.07 18.17 -2.13
CA VAL A 59 -20.59 19.18 -3.08
C VAL A 59 -20.16 18.82 -4.51
N ILE A 60 -18.91 18.45 -4.72
CA ILE A 60 -18.35 18.06 -6.01
C ILE A 60 -19.06 16.80 -6.54
N HIS A 61 -19.22 15.78 -5.69
CA HIS A 61 -19.92 14.55 -6.06
C HIS A 61 -21.37 14.81 -6.48
N ASN A 62 -22.09 15.62 -5.71
CA ASN A 62 -23.50 15.94 -6.02
C ASN A 62 -23.65 16.69 -7.35
N ALA A 63 -22.64 17.49 -7.76
CA ALA A 63 -22.63 18.16 -9.04
C ALA A 63 -22.29 17.24 -10.22
N ALA A 64 -21.46 16.21 -10.01
CA ALA A 64 -21.02 15.27 -11.04
C ALA A 64 -21.04 13.81 -10.54
N PRO A 65 -22.23 13.23 -10.25
CA PRO A 65 -22.36 11.93 -9.62
C PRO A 65 -21.95 10.75 -10.50
N ASP A 66 -21.82 10.97 -11.79
CA ASP A 66 -21.39 10.01 -12.81
C ASP A 66 -19.88 9.98 -13.05
N VAL A 67 -19.10 10.78 -12.32
CA VAL A 67 -17.64 10.75 -12.36
C VAL A 67 -17.10 10.13 -11.08
N ASP A 68 -16.22 9.14 -11.21
CA ASP A 68 -15.51 8.58 -10.08
C ASP A 68 -14.59 9.62 -9.42
N LEU A 69 -14.78 9.88 -8.12
CA LEU A 69 -13.88 10.74 -7.35
C LEU A 69 -12.82 9.90 -6.63
N GLU A 70 -11.55 10.19 -6.86
CA GLU A 70 -10.44 9.60 -6.12
C GLU A 70 -9.84 10.63 -5.14
N VAL A 71 -9.71 10.25 -3.87
CA VAL A 71 -9.20 11.12 -2.80
C VAL A 71 -7.96 10.53 -2.13
N PHE A 72 -6.99 11.39 -1.78
CA PHE A 72 -5.82 10.97 -1.00
C PHE A 72 -6.23 10.63 0.42
N SER A 73 -5.85 9.44 0.89
CA SER A 73 -6.29 8.91 2.18
C SER A 73 -5.14 8.52 3.10
N HIS A 74 -3.95 8.20 2.56
CA HIS A 74 -2.81 7.86 3.40
C HIS A 74 -1.48 8.24 2.78
N GLY A 75 -0.54 8.67 3.65
CA GLY A 75 0.86 8.91 3.32
C GLY A 75 1.20 10.39 3.22
N ALA A 76 2.27 10.70 2.48
CA ALA A 76 2.82 12.06 2.45
C ALA A 76 1.88 13.08 1.84
N ILE A 77 1.58 14.14 2.58
CA ILE A 77 0.87 15.31 2.06
C ILE A 77 1.87 16.37 1.56
N CYS A 78 1.49 17.14 0.54
CA CYS A 78 2.27 18.26 0.05
C CYS A 78 2.06 19.51 0.90
N PHE A 79 3.12 20.33 1.06
CA PHE A 79 3.01 21.65 1.64
C PHE A 79 2.37 22.66 0.67
N CYS A 80 2.75 22.57 -0.61
CA CYS A 80 2.17 23.42 -1.67
C CYS A 80 0.85 22.84 -2.15
N TYR A 81 0.02 23.72 -2.71
CA TYR A 81 -1.20 23.31 -3.42
C TYR A 81 -0.92 22.25 -4.49
N SER A 82 -1.88 21.34 -4.67
CA SER A 82 -1.80 20.24 -5.63
C SER A 82 -1.53 20.78 -7.04
N GLY A 83 -0.55 20.20 -7.73
CA GLY A 83 -0.17 20.62 -9.09
C GLY A 83 0.65 21.89 -9.22
N LEU A 84 0.82 22.70 -8.17
CA LEU A 84 1.42 24.04 -8.23
C LEU A 84 2.81 24.16 -7.60
N CYS A 85 3.41 23.04 -7.16
CA CYS A 85 4.71 23.08 -6.48
C CYS A 85 5.88 23.27 -7.44
N LEU A 86 6.62 24.36 -7.28
CA LEU A 86 7.84 24.66 -8.02
C LEU A 86 9.13 24.51 -7.19
N LEU A 87 9.04 24.18 -5.88
CA LEU A 87 10.19 24.13 -4.98
C LEU A 87 11.32 23.23 -5.49
N SER A 88 11.01 22.03 -6.03
CA SER A 88 12.03 21.14 -6.56
C SER A 88 12.69 21.70 -7.82
N SER A 89 11.96 22.44 -8.65
CA SER A 89 12.50 23.05 -9.87
C SER A 89 13.50 24.15 -9.56
N PHE A 90 13.23 24.98 -8.56
CA PHE A 90 14.12 26.05 -8.12
C PHE A 90 15.33 25.53 -7.34
N ALA A 91 15.11 24.60 -6.39
CA ALA A 91 16.15 24.13 -5.49
C ALA A 91 17.10 23.10 -6.09
N MET A 92 16.67 22.33 -7.11
CA MET A 92 17.34 21.11 -7.57
C MET A 92 17.43 21.04 -9.10
N ALA A 93 18.04 22.04 -9.72
CA ALA A 93 18.44 22.02 -11.14
C ALA A 93 17.34 21.55 -12.11
N GLY A 94 16.13 22.05 -11.98
CA GLY A 94 15.03 21.79 -12.93
C GLY A 94 14.26 20.49 -12.68
N ARG A 95 14.44 19.80 -11.56
CA ARG A 95 13.57 18.68 -11.17
C ARG A 95 12.15 19.19 -10.96
N SER A 96 11.18 18.50 -11.55
CA SER A 96 9.77 18.88 -11.42
C SER A 96 8.99 17.92 -10.54
N ALA A 97 8.39 18.42 -9.47
CA ALA A 97 7.49 17.63 -8.63
C ALA A 97 6.28 17.13 -9.43
N ASN A 98 5.75 17.96 -10.34
CA ASN A 98 4.62 17.64 -11.19
C ASN A 98 4.93 16.55 -12.24
N ARG A 99 6.22 16.28 -12.49
CA ARG A 99 6.70 15.19 -13.36
C ARG A 99 7.23 13.99 -12.58
N GLY A 100 6.81 13.81 -11.33
CA GLY A 100 7.19 12.69 -10.47
C GLY A 100 8.62 12.76 -9.92
N MET A 101 9.36 13.87 -10.09
CA MET A 101 10.76 14.03 -9.65
C MET A 101 10.88 14.94 -8.42
N CYS A 102 9.92 14.88 -7.50
CA CYS A 102 9.97 15.66 -6.26
C CYS A 102 11.22 15.28 -5.43
N ALA A 103 12.04 16.30 -5.09
CA ALA A 103 13.21 16.14 -4.21
C ALA A 103 12.88 16.33 -2.73
N GLN A 104 11.60 16.58 -2.39
CA GLN A 104 11.10 16.83 -1.04
C GLN A 104 11.81 18.01 -0.31
N PRO A 105 12.07 19.16 -0.95
CA PRO A 105 12.75 20.28 -0.29
C PRO A 105 11.95 20.79 0.92
N CYS A 106 10.60 20.73 0.90
CA CYS A 106 9.77 21.08 2.05
C CYS A 106 10.04 20.22 3.32
N ARG A 107 10.85 19.16 3.24
CA ARG A 107 11.25 18.32 4.38
C ARG A 107 12.57 18.73 5.02
N LEU A 108 13.27 19.70 4.43
CA LEU A 108 14.50 20.25 4.95
C LEU A 108 14.22 21.31 6.04
N PRO A 109 15.20 21.59 6.91
CA PRO A 109 15.08 22.72 7.83
C PRO A 109 15.19 24.04 7.07
N TYR A 110 14.42 25.03 7.50
CA TYR A 110 14.43 26.39 7.00
C TYR A 110 14.35 27.36 8.16
N GLU A 111 15.02 28.48 8.01
CA GLU A 111 14.97 29.60 8.93
C GLU A 111 14.27 30.78 8.25
N LEU A 112 13.28 31.32 8.92
CA LEU A 112 12.65 32.59 8.52
C LEU A 112 13.51 33.71 9.06
N ILE A 113 14.00 34.57 8.19
CA ILE A 113 14.83 35.75 8.52
C ILE A 113 14.13 37.06 8.12
N ASP A 114 14.34 38.10 8.91
CA ASP A 114 13.92 39.46 8.53
C ASP A 114 14.90 40.10 7.53
N GLU A 115 14.61 41.34 7.13
CA GLU A 115 15.43 42.15 6.21
C GLU A 115 16.85 42.43 6.72
N ASN A 116 17.09 42.31 8.03
CA ASN A 116 18.39 42.50 8.67
C ASN A 116 19.14 41.17 8.92
N GLY A 117 18.60 40.02 8.45
CA GLY A 117 19.17 38.72 8.66
C GLY A 117 18.90 38.15 10.06
N ARG A 118 18.00 38.73 10.84
CA ARG A 118 17.64 38.21 12.17
C ARG A 118 16.65 37.05 12.03
N SER A 119 16.89 35.95 12.75
CA SER A 119 15.95 34.85 12.81
C SER A 119 14.62 35.24 13.43
N LEU A 120 13.54 34.90 12.73
CA LEU A 120 12.15 34.99 13.19
C LEU A 120 11.56 33.59 13.47
N SER A 121 12.32 32.53 13.19
CA SER A 121 11.86 31.16 13.44
C SER A 121 11.82 30.87 14.93
N PRO A 122 10.68 30.39 15.47
CA PRO A 122 10.63 29.90 16.84
C PRO A 122 11.57 28.70 17.03
N ALA A 123 12.21 28.63 18.19
CA ALA A 123 13.06 27.50 18.55
C ALA A 123 12.27 26.15 18.45
N GLY A 124 12.86 25.14 17.86
CA GLY A 124 12.24 23.83 17.65
C GLY A 124 11.24 23.77 16.49
N ARG A 125 11.17 24.81 15.64
CA ARG A 125 10.28 24.87 14.46
C ARG A 125 11.05 25.06 13.16
N GLU A 126 12.25 24.56 13.07
CA GLU A 126 13.12 24.69 11.88
C GLU A 126 12.54 24.01 10.64
N ARG A 127 11.58 23.10 10.80
CA ARG A 127 10.91 22.40 9.70
C ARG A 127 9.50 22.94 9.44
N ALA A 128 9.39 24.27 9.36
CA ALA A 128 8.11 24.97 9.21
C ALA A 128 7.34 24.60 7.92
N LEU A 129 8.00 24.00 6.92
CA LEU A 129 7.38 23.55 5.67
C LEU A 129 7.12 22.04 5.64
N CYS A 130 7.32 21.32 6.75
CA CYS A 130 7.20 19.86 6.78
C CYS A 130 5.83 19.43 7.33
N PRO A 131 4.84 19.07 6.50
CA PRO A 131 3.58 18.54 7.02
C PRO A 131 3.76 17.12 7.57
N ARG A 132 2.85 16.74 8.48
CA ARG A 132 2.60 15.36 8.90
C ARG A 132 2.11 14.53 7.71
N ASP A 133 2.08 13.22 7.88
CA ASP A 133 1.49 12.33 6.89
C ASP A 133 -0.04 12.21 7.11
N THR A 134 -0.79 12.12 6.01
CA THR A 134 -2.24 11.91 6.08
C THR A 134 -2.53 10.48 6.55
N ASN A 135 -3.53 10.34 7.41
CA ASN A 135 -4.15 9.08 7.78
C ASN A 135 -5.64 9.30 8.02
N THR A 136 -6.47 8.89 7.08
CA THR A 136 -7.93 9.01 7.15
C THR A 136 -8.61 7.66 7.27
N SER A 137 -7.91 6.63 7.76
CA SER A 137 -8.48 5.29 7.93
C SER A 137 -9.74 5.28 8.80
N GLN A 138 -9.85 6.18 9.77
CA GLN A 138 -11.04 6.35 10.61
C GLN A 138 -12.17 7.16 9.93
N LEU A 139 -11.89 7.80 8.78
CA LEU A 139 -12.86 8.61 8.03
C LEU A 139 -13.43 7.88 6.80
N VAL A 140 -13.10 6.60 6.59
CA VAL A 140 -13.48 5.83 5.39
C VAL A 140 -14.98 5.87 5.13
N ARG A 141 -15.82 5.68 6.15
CA ARG A 141 -17.29 5.79 6.03
C ARG A 141 -17.72 7.20 5.56
N ARG A 142 -17.19 8.24 6.18
CA ARG A 142 -17.52 9.62 5.82
C ARG A 142 -17.09 9.97 4.40
N LEU A 143 -15.93 9.47 3.96
CA LEU A 143 -15.45 9.66 2.59
C LEU A 143 -16.34 8.92 1.58
N TYR A 144 -16.74 7.69 1.89
CA TYR A 144 -17.68 6.93 1.08
C TYR A 144 -19.04 7.64 0.96
N ASP A 145 -19.61 8.08 2.07
CA ASP A 145 -20.89 8.80 2.11
C ASP A 145 -20.82 10.16 1.37
N ALA A 146 -19.63 10.77 1.29
CA ALA A 146 -19.38 11.98 0.51
C ALA A 146 -19.17 11.71 -0.99
N GLY A 147 -19.21 10.44 -1.44
CA GLY A 147 -19.09 10.06 -2.85
C GLY A 147 -17.69 9.74 -3.32
N ALA A 148 -16.72 9.52 -2.44
CA ALA A 148 -15.39 9.03 -2.83
C ALA A 148 -15.48 7.57 -3.31
N ALA A 149 -15.27 7.35 -4.61
CA ALA A 149 -15.26 6.04 -5.24
C ALA A 149 -13.91 5.32 -5.08
N SER A 150 -12.82 6.06 -4.86
CA SER A 150 -11.47 5.53 -4.77
C SER A 150 -10.65 6.23 -3.69
N LEU A 151 -9.92 5.44 -2.89
CA LEU A 151 -8.99 5.93 -1.87
C LEU A 151 -7.54 5.77 -2.36
N LYS A 152 -6.81 6.88 -2.50
CA LYS A 152 -5.43 6.89 -2.94
C LYS A 152 -4.46 6.78 -1.77
N LEU A 153 -3.66 5.73 -1.76
CA LEU A 153 -2.64 5.47 -0.75
C LEU A 153 -1.25 5.78 -1.32
N GLU A 154 -0.53 6.73 -0.71
CA GLU A 154 0.81 7.12 -1.14
C GLU A 154 1.88 6.20 -0.55
N GLY A 155 2.77 5.66 -1.41
CA GLY A 155 3.77 4.72 -0.93
C GLY A 155 4.76 4.21 -1.96
N ARG A 156 4.82 4.81 -3.18
CA ARG A 156 5.64 4.33 -4.30
C ARG A 156 7.10 4.00 -3.93
N MET A 157 7.71 4.80 -3.07
CA MET A 157 9.11 4.64 -2.65
C MET A 157 9.26 3.98 -1.27
N LYS A 158 8.21 3.33 -0.78
CA LYS A 158 8.20 2.68 0.53
C LYS A 158 8.48 1.19 0.41
N ALA A 159 8.93 0.59 1.51
CA ALA A 159 9.19 -0.84 1.59
C ALA A 159 7.88 -1.67 1.57
N PRO A 160 7.95 -2.96 1.18
CA PRO A 160 6.75 -3.80 1.08
C PRO A 160 5.93 -3.91 2.37
N ASP A 161 6.58 -3.92 3.53
CA ASP A 161 5.94 -3.94 4.85
C ASP A 161 5.06 -2.70 5.09
N TYR A 162 5.49 -1.53 4.60
CA TYR A 162 4.67 -0.31 4.63
C TYR A 162 3.42 -0.46 3.75
N VAL A 163 3.60 -0.85 2.48
CA VAL A 163 2.49 -0.98 1.53
C VAL A 163 1.47 -2.00 2.04
N TYR A 164 1.95 -3.18 2.47
CA TYR A 164 1.11 -4.21 3.04
C TYR A 164 0.29 -3.70 4.23
N SER A 165 0.94 -3.10 5.22
CA SER A 165 0.27 -2.67 6.46
C SER A 165 -0.81 -1.63 6.21
N ILE A 166 -0.58 -0.70 5.28
CA ILE A 166 -1.57 0.34 4.96
C ILE A 166 -2.73 -0.25 4.19
N VAL A 167 -2.46 -1.01 3.13
CA VAL A 167 -3.51 -1.64 2.31
C VAL A 167 -4.37 -2.58 3.17
N ASP A 168 -3.75 -3.37 4.05
CA ASP A 168 -4.41 -4.29 4.97
C ASP A 168 -5.41 -3.54 5.89
N VAL A 169 -4.98 -2.46 6.53
CA VAL A 169 -5.85 -1.67 7.40
C VAL A 169 -7.00 -1.04 6.62
N TYR A 170 -6.73 -0.38 5.48
CA TYR A 170 -7.78 0.25 4.70
C TYR A 170 -8.74 -0.77 4.08
N ARG A 171 -8.25 -1.96 3.69
CA ARG A 171 -9.11 -3.03 3.20
C ARG A 171 -10.08 -3.51 4.28
N HIS A 172 -9.59 -3.76 5.49
CA HIS A 172 -10.46 -4.15 6.61
C HIS A 172 -11.46 -3.04 6.97
N GLN A 173 -11.06 -1.75 6.96
CA GLN A 173 -11.99 -0.65 7.20
C GLN A 173 -13.12 -0.58 6.15
N ILE A 174 -12.79 -0.82 4.89
CA ILE A 174 -13.78 -0.85 3.81
C ILE A 174 -14.67 -2.09 3.93
N ASP A 175 -14.13 -3.26 4.24
CA ASP A 175 -14.89 -4.49 4.36
C ASP A 175 -15.88 -4.42 5.52
N ASP A 176 -15.45 -3.93 6.70
CA ASP A 176 -16.33 -3.71 7.86
C ASP A 176 -17.42 -2.70 7.52
N MET A 177 -17.07 -1.60 6.85
CA MET A 177 -18.02 -0.59 6.40
C MET A 177 -19.08 -1.17 5.48
N LEU A 178 -18.69 -1.96 4.48
CA LEU A 178 -19.61 -2.56 3.50
C LEU A 178 -20.49 -3.65 4.14
N ALA A 179 -19.96 -4.35 5.13
CA ALA A 179 -20.69 -5.36 5.90
C ALA A 179 -21.55 -4.76 7.03
N ASP A 180 -21.53 -3.44 7.22
CA ASP A 180 -22.18 -2.70 8.32
C ASP A 180 -21.78 -3.24 9.71
N VAL A 181 -20.52 -3.64 9.85
CA VAL A 181 -19.94 -4.15 11.11
C VAL A 181 -19.29 -2.99 11.85
N SER A 182 -19.64 -2.83 13.11
CA SER A 182 -18.98 -1.86 13.99
C SER A 182 -17.64 -2.40 14.47
N THR A 183 -16.56 -1.71 14.13
CA THR A 183 -15.21 -2.00 14.66
C THR A 183 -15.17 -1.72 16.16
N SER A 184 -14.67 -2.66 16.96
CA SER A 184 -14.46 -2.43 18.39
C SER A 184 -13.33 -1.41 18.63
N LYS A 185 -13.33 -0.77 19.81
CA LYS A 185 -12.25 0.16 20.18
C LYS A 185 -10.87 -0.49 20.19
N ASP A 186 -10.79 -1.76 20.57
CA ASP A 186 -9.53 -2.51 20.66
C ASP A 186 -9.01 -2.84 19.26
N GLU A 187 -9.88 -3.19 18.32
CA GLU A 187 -9.54 -3.42 16.92
C GLU A 187 -9.07 -2.13 16.24
N ASP A 188 -9.79 -1.02 16.43
CA ASP A 188 -9.36 0.28 15.90
C ASP A 188 -8.00 0.67 16.47
N ALA A 189 -7.79 0.54 17.78
CA ALA A 189 -6.49 0.79 18.41
C ALA A 189 -5.39 -0.11 17.83
N ALA A 190 -5.67 -1.37 17.54
CA ALA A 190 -4.73 -2.28 16.91
C ALA A 190 -4.38 -1.85 15.47
N ARG A 191 -5.37 -1.42 14.68
CA ARG A 191 -5.17 -0.88 13.32
C ARG A 191 -4.34 0.41 13.34
N GLN A 192 -4.66 1.35 14.25
CA GLN A 192 -3.87 2.57 14.41
C GLN A 192 -2.43 2.27 14.87
N ARG A 193 -2.24 1.27 15.74
CA ARG A 193 -0.92 0.78 16.14
C ARG A 193 -0.14 0.24 14.95
N GLN A 194 -0.78 -0.56 14.07
CA GLN A 194 -0.18 -1.09 12.86
C GLN A 194 0.32 0.04 11.94
N LEU A 195 -0.51 1.05 11.69
CA LEU A 195 -0.14 2.21 10.87
C LEU A 195 1.01 3.03 11.49
N LYS A 196 1.00 3.27 12.81
CA LYS A 196 2.06 4.02 13.50
C LYS A 196 3.41 3.30 13.51
N ARG A 197 3.45 1.97 13.41
CA ARG A 197 4.67 1.16 13.38
C ARG A 197 5.30 1.04 12.00
N CYS A 198 4.67 1.61 11.00
CA CYS A 198 5.24 1.85 9.68
C CYS A 198 5.90 3.23 9.63
N PHE A 199 6.55 3.55 8.51
CA PHE A 199 7.08 4.89 8.28
C PHE A 199 5.97 5.93 8.38
N ASN A 200 6.15 6.94 9.25
CA ASN A 200 5.26 8.09 9.33
C ASN A 200 5.99 9.33 9.86
N ARG A 201 5.42 10.52 9.65
CA ARG A 201 5.86 11.82 10.19
C ARG A 201 4.89 12.38 11.21
N ASP A 202 4.31 11.53 12.03
CA ASP A 202 3.03 11.68 12.72
C ASP A 202 1.86 11.78 11.74
N PHE A 203 0.64 11.67 12.25
CA PHE A 203 -0.55 11.67 11.41
C PHE A 203 -1.40 12.92 11.61
N THR A 204 -2.13 13.26 10.54
CA THR A 204 -3.18 14.28 10.51
C THR A 204 -4.28 13.79 9.58
N HIS A 205 -5.52 14.23 9.80
CA HIS A 205 -6.60 14.09 8.81
C HIS A 205 -6.49 15.14 7.72
N ALA A 206 -5.57 16.09 7.88
CA ALA A 206 -5.39 17.22 6.97
C ALA A 206 -6.69 18.03 6.79
N TYR A 207 -6.91 18.54 5.61
CA TYR A 207 -8.09 19.37 5.32
C TYR A 207 -9.41 18.60 5.38
N GLN A 208 -9.39 17.25 5.29
CA GLN A 208 -10.61 16.45 5.18
C GLN A 208 -11.55 16.56 6.38
N ASP A 209 -11.04 16.82 7.58
CA ASP A 209 -11.86 17.12 8.76
C ASP A 209 -11.73 18.58 9.25
N GLY A 210 -11.18 19.44 8.41
CA GLY A 210 -10.97 20.86 8.72
C GLY A 210 -9.68 21.16 9.49
N THR A 211 -8.80 20.18 9.70
CA THR A 211 -7.50 20.40 10.34
C THR A 211 -6.59 21.28 9.44
N SER A 212 -6.03 22.33 10.02
CA SER A 212 -5.17 23.28 9.30
C SER A 212 -4.08 23.89 10.20
N GLY A 213 -3.14 24.63 9.59
CA GLY A 213 -2.10 25.33 10.34
C GLY A 213 -1.13 24.42 11.08
N ASP A 214 -0.82 24.75 12.32
CA ASP A 214 0.19 24.10 13.16
C ASP A 214 -0.09 22.60 13.38
N GLU A 215 -1.35 22.21 13.48
CA GLU A 215 -1.75 20.81 13.70
C GLU A 215 -1.41 19.89 12.52
N MET A 216 -1.22 20.47 11.34
CA MET A 216 -0.77 19.72 10.17
C MET A 216 0.75 19.56 10.11
N MET A 217 1.53 20.24 10.94
CA MET A 217 2.98 20.37 10.76
C MET A 217 3.77 19.42 11.66
N SER A 218 4.89 18.90 11.11
CA SER A 218 5.87 18.06 11.80
C SER A 218 7.17 18.83 11.98
N TYR A 219 7.18 19.79 12.89
CA TYR A 219 8.27 20.75 13.08
C TYR A 219 9.61 20.14 13.49
N GLU A 220 9.59 19.11 14.34
CA GLU A 220 10.80 18.59 14.98
C GLU A 220 11.68 17.81 14.00
N ARG A 221 11.09 16.94 13.18
CA ARG A 221 11.84 16.10 12.26
C ARG A 221 11.00 15.59 11.09
N SER A 222 11.67 15.32 9.97
CA SER A 222 11.04 14.84 8.72
C SER A 222 11.25 13.34 8.45
N ASN A 223 11.98 12.63 9.34
CA ASN A 223 12.21 11.19 9.23
C ASN A 223 11.10 10.39 9.91
N ASN A 224 11.26 9.05 9.93
CA ASN A 224 10.30 8.16 10.56
C ASN A 224 10.12 8.48 12.06
N ARG A 225 8.87 8.71 12.46
CA ARG A 225 8.49 8.97 13.86
C ARG A 225 8.20 7.67 14.61
N GLY A 226 7.70 6.65 13.94
CA GLY A 226 7.26 5.41 14.56
C GLY A 226 6.21 5.61 15.64
N GLN A 227 6.01 4.60 16.49
CA GLN A 227 5.13 4.65 17.66
C GLN A 227 5.95 4.75 18.94
N ILE A 228 5.65 5.70 19.82
CA ILE A 228 6.20 5.69 21.18
C ILE A 228 5.64 4.47 21.91
N VAL A 229 6.53 3.65 22.47
CA VAL A 229 6.17 2.40 23.15
C VAL A 229 6.71 2.31 24.57
N GLY A 230 7.59 3.22 24.96
CA GLY A 230 8.18 3.18 26.30
C GLY A 230 9.15 4.31 26.58
N THR A 231 9.80 4.22 27.73
CA THR A 231 10.85 5.14 28.18
C THR A 231 12.01 4.36 28.78
N VAL A 232 13.22 4.93 28.66
CA VAL A 232 14.44 4.38 29.30
C VAL A 232 14.43 4.72 30.77
N LEU A 233 14.49 3.70 31.62
CA LEU A 233 14.65 3.85 33.07
C LEU A 233 16.11 4.06 33.52
N GLY A 234 17.04 3.82 32.62
CA GLY A 234 18.47 3.93 32.84
C GLY A 234 19.27 2.90 32.07
N SER A 235 20.57 3.00 32.10
CA SER A 235 21.48 2.08 31.42
C SER A 235 22.63 1.65 32.33
N ARG A 236 23.04 0.39 32.22
CA ARG A 236 24.25 -0.13 32.86
C ARG A 236 25.23 -0.59 31.77
N LEU A 237 26.53 -0.46 32.05
CA LEU A 237 27.55 -1.00 31.13
C LEU A 237 27.43 -2.53 31.07
N ALA A 238 27.48 -3.06 29.83
CA ALA A 238 27.50 -4.50 29.68
C ALA A 238 28.83 -5.07 30.15
N ASN A 239 28.79 -6.16 30.93
CA ASN A 239 29.99 -6.91 31.30
C ASN A 239 30.62 -7.49 30.00
N ARG A 240 31.81 -7.01 29.69
CA ARG A 240 32.58 -7.49 28.53
C ARG A 240 33.99 -7.84 29.02
N ASP A 241 34.43 -9.03 28.65
CA ASP A 241 35.87 -9.33 28.79
C ASP A 241 36.62 -8.44 27.77
N VAL A 242 37.31 -7.43 28.30
CA VAL A 242 38.05 -6.44 27.50
C VAL A 242 39.46 -6.89 27.16
N ARG A 243 39.86 -8.12 27.58
CA ARG A 243 41.16 -8.72 27.27
C ARG A 243 41.25 -8.96 25.75
N GLY A 244 42.27 -8.39 25.11
CA GLY A 244 42.51 -8.54 23.69
C GLY A 244 41.87 -7.53 22.74
N LEU A 245 41.06 -6.57 23.24
CA LEU A 245 40.47 -5.52 22.41
C LEU A 245 41.39 -4.33 22.19
N LYS A 246 41.34 -3.73 21.00
CA LYS A 246 42.06 -2.48 20.70
C LYS A 246 41.55 -1.32 21.54
N PRO A 247 42.38 -0.28 21.86
CA PRO A 247 42.00 0.86 22.73
C PRO A 247 40.71 1.57 22.26
N ASP A 248 40.46 1.72 20.97
CA ASP A 248 39.27 2.37 20.45
C ASP A 248 37.99 1.53 20.65
N ASP A 249 38.08 0.20 20.60
CA ASP A 249 36.97 -0.70 20.89
C ASP A 249 36.63 -0.74 22.38
N ARG A 250 37.60 -0.43 23.25
CA ARG A 250 37.40 -0.30 24.69
C ARG A 250 36.61 0.96 25.08
N ARG A 251 36.67 2.04 24.29
CA ARG A 251 35.91 3.27 24.48
C ARG A 251 34.44 3.14 24.09
N ARG A 252 34.12 2.26 23.12
CA ARG A 252 32.74 1.94 22.71
C ARG A 252 32.16 0.79 23.52
N ARG A 253 31.94 1.04 24.82
CA ARG A 253 31.32 0.02 25.68
C ARG A 253 29.85 -0.11 25.39
N ALA A 254 29.42 -1.28 24.89
CA ALA A 254 28.01 -1.63 24.82
C ALA A 254 27.39 -1.48 26.24
N ALA A 255 26.14 -1.03 26.26
CA ALA A 255 25.35 -0.92 27.47
C ALA A 255 24.09 -1.78 27.36
N ILE A 256 23.44 -1.99 28.49
CA ILE A 256 22.12 -2.57 28.58
C ILE A 256 21.20 -1.48 29.06
N ALA A 257 20.25 -1.07 28.23
CA ALA A 257 19.19 -0.13 28.55
C ALA A 257 18.02 -0.90 29.17
N ARG A 258 17.50 -0.44 30.31
CA ARG A 258 16.24 -0.88 30.91
C ARG A 258 15.12 0.04 30.39
N ILE A 259 14.09 -0.54 29.85
CA ILE A 259 13.01 0.17 29.17
C ILE A 259 11.69 -0.27 29.79
N GLU A 260 10.91 0.68 30.30
CA GLU A 260 9.53 0.47 30.69
C GLU A 260 8.63 0.66 29.48
N LEU A 261 7.73 -0.29 29.24
CA LEU A 261 6.85 -0.30 28.08
C LEU A 261 5.46 0.23 28.43
N PHE A 262 4.93 1.12 27.58
CA PHE A 262 3.54 1.61 27.63
C PHE A 262 2.66 0.86 26.64
N GLU A 263 3.29 0.30 25.61
CA GLU A 263 2.67 -0.46 24.52
C GLU A 263 3.46 -1.75 24.31
N PRO A 264 2.80 -2.84 23.88
CA PRO A 264 3.51 -4.10 23.63
C PRO A 264 4.52 -3.94 22.50
N VAL A 265 5.62 -4.70 22.57
CA VAL A 265 6.60 -4.83 21.48
C VAL A 265 6.71 -6.28 21.06
N GLY A 266 6.99 -6.51 19.79
CA GLY A 266 7.20 -7.83 19.20
C GLY A 266 8.68 -8.17 19.10
N LYS A 267 9.01 -9.45 19.22
CA LYS A 267 10.35 -9.97 18.92
C LYS A 267 10.78 -9.54 17.51
N GLY A 268 11.98 -8.95 17.42
CA GLY A 268 12.52 -8.47 16.15
C GLY A 268 12.12 -7.03 15.79
N ASP A 269 11.20 -6.40 16.54
CA ASP A 269 10.85 -4.99 16.30
C ASP A 269 12.10 -4.11 16.43
N LEU A 270 12.27 -3.17 15.50
CA LEU A 270 13.35 -2.20 15.53
C LEU A 270 12.97 -1.01 16.41
N LEU A 271 13.68 -0.86 17.52
CA LEU A 271 13.47 0.18 18.51
C LEU A 271 14.44 1.34 18.27
N GLU A 272 13.95 2.58 18.30
CA GLU A 272 14.74 3.81 18.38
C GLU A 272 14.67 4.35 19.81
N LEU A 273 15.81 4.63 20.43
CA LEU A 273 15.95 5.30 21.71
C LEU A 273 16.50 6.70 21.44
N ARG A 274 15.77 7.73 21.87
CA ARG A 274 16.12 9.13 21.59
C ARG A 274 15.83 10.01 22.80
N HIS A 275 16.75 10.93 23.09
CA HIS A 275 16.52 12.01 24.06
C HIS A 275 15.80 13.17 23.36
N ASP A 276 14.80 13.75 24.02
CA ASP A 276 13.97 14.81 23.41
C ASP A 276 14.75 16.08 23.06
N ASN A 277 15.80 16.38 23.80
CA ASN A 277 16.64 17.59 23.63
C ASN A 277 17.80 17.41 22.62
N GLU A 278 17.99 16.21 22.09
CA GLU A 278 19.10 15.87 21.21
C GLU A 278 18.59 15.22 19.92
N PHE A 279 18.04 16.04 19.00
CA PHE A 279 17.38 15.57 17.79
C PHE A 279 18.25 14.67 16.88
N ASP A 280 19.57 14.87 16.92
CA ASP A 280 20.49 14.12 16.06
C ASP A 280 21.12 12.90 16.76
N GLN A 281 20.94 12.76 18.07
CA GLN A 281 21.51 11.65 18.83
C GLN A 281 20.45 10.60 19.16
N PHE A 282 20.43 9.54 18.40
CA PHE A 282 19.60 8.38 18.67
C PHE A 282 20.40 7.08 18.57
N LEU A 283 19.88 6.04 19.18
CA LEU A 283 20.36 4.67 19.04
C LEU A 283 19.24 3.79 18.53
N THR A 284 19.61 2.74 17.82
CA THR A 284 18.68 1.68 17.45
C THR A 284 19.08 0.35 18.06
N THR A 285 18.11 -0.46 18.42
CA THR A 285 18.28 -1.83 18.90
C THR A 285 17.10 -2.69 18.46
N ILE A 286 17.21 -4.00 18.59
CA ILE A 286 16.16 -4.95 18.24
C ILE A 286 15.60 -5.52 19.55
N ALA A 287 14.28 -5.60 19.66
CA ALA A 287 13.61 -6.30 20.73
C ALA A 287 13.95 -7.81 20.67
N ALA A 288 14.49 -8.36 21.74
CA ALA A 288 14.94 -9.75 21.77
C ALA A 288 13.76 -10.74 21.84
N ASP A 289 12.70 -10.35 22.54
CA ASP A 289 11.51 -11.17 22.78
C ASP A 289 10.24 -10.31 22.73
N ASP A 290 9.08 -10.98 22.70
CA ASP A 290 7.78 -10.33 22.87
C ASP A 290 7.64 -9.82 24.31
N ALA A 291 7.06 -8.64 24.48
CA ALA A 291 6.78 -8.06 25.79
C ALA A 291 5.48 -7.25 25.76
N ALA A 292 4.75 -7.27 26.88
CA ALA A 292 3.48 -6.58 27.05
C ALA A 292 3.66 -5.13 27.54
N ALA A 293 2.61 -4.34 27.46
CA ALA A 293 2.53 -3.06 28.14
C ALA A 293 2.65 -3.27 29.65
N GLY A 294 3.44 -2.43 30.33
CA GLY A 294 3.77 -2.55 31.74
C GLY A 294 5.04 -3.36 32.05
N ASP A 295 5.56 -4.11 31.08
CA ASP A 295 6.80 -4.85 31.25
C ASP A 295 8.03 -3.93 31.23
N VAL A 296 9.07 -4.38 31.92
CA VAL A 296 10.40 -3.79 31.85
C VAL A 296 11.33 -4.72 31.10
N ILE A 297 11.79 -4.30 29.93
CA ILE A 297 12.71 -5.08 29.11
C ILE A 297 14.14 -4.58 29.18
N GLU A 298 15.10 -5.45 28.90
CA GLU A 298 16.52 -5.10 28.75
C GLU A 298 16.96 -5.24 27.30
N CYS A 299 17.46 -4.14 26.72
CA CYS A 299 17.96 -4.12 25.37
C CYS A 299 19.45 -3.76 25.33
N ARG A 300 20.21 -4.51 24.51
CA ARG A 300 21.62 -4.19 24.27
C ARG A 300 21.73 -3.01 23.32
N VAL A 301 22.46 -1.97 23.73
CA VAL A 301 22.65 -0.74 22.95
C VAL A 301 24.15 -0.43 22.80
N PRO A 302 24.57 0.27 21.72
CA PRO A 302 25.98 0.55 21.45
C PRO A 302 26.66 1.43 22.50
N ARG A 303 25.91 2.26 23.22
CA ARG A 303 26.38 3.13 24.31
C ARG A 303 25.29 3.33 25.35
N SER A 304 25.65 3.85 26.52
CA SER A 304 24.67 4.20 27.55
C SER A 304 23.70 5.28 27.07
N MET A 305 22.44 5.15 27.46
CA MET A 305 21.37 6.12 27.22
C MET A 305 20.91 6.69 28.56
N PRO A 306 20.67 8.01 28.63
CA PRO A 306 20.12 8.64 29.86
C PRO A 306 18.72 8.11 30.16
N GLU A 307 18.33 8.26 31.42
CA GLU A 307 16.96 8.08 31.86
C GLU A 307 16.03 9.09 31.17
N GLY A 308 14.78 8.71 30.93
CA GLY A 308 13.76 9.56 30.30
C GLY A 308 13.81 9.60 28.78
N CYS A 309 14.79 8.96 28.12
CA CYS A 309 14.79 8.83 26.66
C CYS A 309 13.55 8.08 26.18
N ARG A 310 12.86 8.63 25.18
CA ARG A 310 11.71 7.97 24.57
C ARG A 310 12.15 6.79 23.71
N VAL A 311 11.39 5.70 23.81
CA VAL A 311 11.57 4.50 22.99
C VAL A 311 10.43 4.40 21.99
N ARG A 312 10.79 4.17 20.72
CA ARG A 312 9.82 4.07 19.61
C ARG A 312 10.03 2.79 18.83
N VAL A 313 8.97 2.11 18.44
CA VAL A 313 9.02 1.12 17.36
C VAL A 313 8.99 1.90 16.04
N ILE A 314 10.07 1.80 15.29
CA ILE A 314 10.21 2.46 13.97
C ILE A 314 10.06 1.48 12.81
N ARG A 315 10.04 0.18 13.09
CA ARG A 315 9.75 -0.89 12.14
C ARG A 315 9.29 -2.14 12.86
N SER A 316 8.17 -2.70 12.44
CA SER A 316 7.59 -3.92 13.03
C SER A 316 8.05 -5.17 12.30
N GLN A 317 8.60 -6.14 13.04
CA GLN A 317 8.97 -7.44 12.48
C GLN A 317 7.73 -8.21 12.00
N ARG A 318 6.65 -8.14 12.77
CA ARG A 318 5.37 -8.76 12.39
C ARG A 318 4.86 -8.25 11.02
N ALA A 319 5.00 -6.94 10.74
CA ALA A 319 4.61 -6.37 9.45
C ALA A 319 5.50 -6.88 8.31
N ILE A 320 6.82 -7.02 8.55
CA ILE A 320 7.77 -7.58 7.59
C ILE A 320 7.39 -9.03 7.25
N ASP A 321 7.13 -9.83 8.28
CA ASP A 321 6.81 -11.25 8.11
C ASP A 321 5.47 -11.43 7.39
N ALA A 322 4.46 -10.62 7.72
CA ALA A 322 3.16 -10.63 7.07
C ALA A 322 3.26 -10.23 5.59
N ALA A 323 4.00 -9.15 5.28
CA ALA A 323 4.27 -8.74 3.90
C ALA A 323 5.04 -9.82 3.13
N GLY A 324 6.06 -10.43 3.75
CA GLY A 324 6.82 -11.54 3.17
C GLY A 324 5.97 -12.77 2.90
N ALA A 325 5.02 -13.07 3.79
CA ALA A 325 4.06 -14.16 3.60
C ALA A 325 3.06 -13.84 2.47
N ALA A 326 2.58 -12.59 2.39
CA ALA A 326 1.69 -12.16 1.32
C ALA A 326 2.36 -12.23 -0.06
N LEU A 327 3.62 -11.82 -0.16
CA LEU A 327 4.40 -11.90 -1.41
C LEU A 327 4.68 -13.35 -1.86
N LYS A 328 4.70 -14.30 -0.91
CA LYS A 328 4.90 -15.74 -1.20
C LYS A 328 3.60 -16.46 -1.51
N ARG A 329 2.45 -15.90 -1.14
CA ARG A 329 1.17 -16.47 -1.50
C ARG A 329 0.99 -16.29 -2.99
N ASP A 330 0.85 -17.40 -3.70
CA ASP A 330 0.45 -17.44 -5.12
C ASP A 330 -1.06 -17.12 -5.25
N VAL A 331 -1.51 -16.09 -4.54
CA VAL A 331 -2.89 -15.61 -4.55
C VAL A 331 -2.95 -14.44 -5.54
N LEU A 332 -2.72 -14.75 -6.79
CA LEU A 332 -3.24 -13.91 -7.85
C LEU A 332 -4.78 -13.96 -7.74
N ARG A 333 -5.42 -12.82 -7.81
CA ARG A 333 -6.88 -12.76 -8.00
C ARG A 333 -7.14 -13.38 -9.36
N ARG A 334 -7.59 -14.63 -9.35
CA ARG A 334 -7.83 -15.39 -10.58
C ARG A 334 -9.13 -14.93 -11.21
N ARG A 335 -9.15 -14.85 -12.53
CA ARG A 335 -10.34 -14.54 -13.29
C ARG A 335 -11.17 -15.80 -13.45
N ALA A 336 -12.45 -15.72 -13.09
CA ALA A 336 -13.37 -16.84 -13.20
C ALA A 336 -13.64 -17.16 -14.66
N VAL A 337 -13.58 -18.45 -15.03
CA VAL A 337 -13.86 -18.95 -16.36
C VAL A 337 -14.80 -20.14 -16.32
N ASP A 338 -15.73 -20.19 -17.27
CA ASP A 338 -16.50 -21.38 -17.60
C ASP A 338 -15.65 -22.30 -18.49
N VAL A 339 -15.66 -23.58 -18.18
CA VAL A 339 -14.82 -24.60 -18.80
C VAL A 339 -15.67 -25.59 -19.57
N THR A 340 -15.48 -25.67 -20.88
CA THR A 340 -16.07 -26.72 -21.71
C THR A 340 -15.01 -27.73 -22.11
N VAL A 341 -15.26 -29.00 -21.85
CA VAL A 341 -14.37 -30.12 -22.19
C VAL A 341 -15.07 -31.05 -23.17
N VAL A 342 -14.42 -31.35 -24.29
CA VAL A 342 -14.93 -32.29 -25.29
C VAL A 342 -13.95 -33.45 -25.46
N ALA A 343 -14.44 -34.67 -25.21
CA ALA A 343 -13.67 -35.92 -25.29
C ALA A 343 -14.50 -36.98 -26.01
N ARG A 344 -14.44 -37.05 -27.35
CA ARG A 344 -15.14 -38.02 -28.19
C ARG A 344 -14.17 -39.00 -28.83
N LEU A 345 -14.55 -40.25 -28.88
CA LEU A 345 -13.73 -41.30 -29.48
C LEU A 345 -13.37 -41.01 -30.92
N GLY A 346 -12.08 -41.03 -31.28
CA GLY A 346 -11.55 -40.75 -32.58
C GLY A 346 -11.41 -39.24 -32.93
N GLU A 347 -11.85 -38.33 -32.04
CA GLU A 347 -11.74 -36.90 -32.23
C GLU A 347 -10.60 -36.30 -31.35
N PRO A 348 -10.10 -35.09 -31.71
CA PRO A 348 -9.16 -34.37 -30.86
C PRO A 348 -9.79 -34.00 -29.50
N PHE A 349 -9.09 -34.24 -28.41
CA PHE A 349 -9.46 -33.74 -27.10
C PHE A 349 -9.40 -32.20 -27.08
N ALA A 350 -10.46 -31.54 -26.62
CA ALA A 350 -10.56 -30.08 -26.64
C ALA A 350 -10.95 -29.53 -25.28
N VAL A 351 -10.36 -28.36 -24.93
CA VAL A 351 -10.71 -27.56 -23.76
C VAL A 351 -10.96 -26.13 -24.22
N THR A 352 -12.15 -25.62 -23.92
CA THR A 352 -12.55 -24.22 -24.17
C THR A 352 -12.71 -23.50 -22.82
N LEU A 353 -12.15 -22.31 -22.73
CA LEU A 353 -12.28 -21.42 -21.58
C LEU A 353 -12.98 -20.14 -22.01
N THR A 354 -14.01 -19.75 -21.28
CA THR A 354 -14.80 -18.53 -21.53
C THR A 354 -14.79 -17.67 -20.24
N CYS A 355 -14.41 -16.38 -20.34
CA CYS A 355 -14.45 -15.51 -19.16
C CYS A 355 -15.89 -15.26 -18.71
N CYS A 356 -16.18 -15.48 -17.41
CA CYS A 356 -17.52 -15.30 -16.85
C CYS A 356 -17.99 -13.84 -16.89
N ASP A 357 -17.08 -12.89 -16.77
CA ASP A 357 -17.35 -11.44 -16.79
C ASP A 357 -17.41 -10.83 -18.21
N ASN A 358 -16.90 -11.55 -19.22
CA ASN A 358 -16.97 -11.15 -20.63
C ASN A 358 -16.94 -12.37 -21.56
N PRO A 359 -18.12 -12.91 -21.97
CA PRO A 359 -18.19 -14.10 -22.81
C PRO A 359 -17.57 -13.96 -24.21
N ALA A 360 -17.27 -12.73 -24.67
CA ALA A 360 -16.55 -12.51 -25.93
C ALA A 360 -15.07 -12.93 -25.83
N LEU A 361 -14.52 -13.01 -24.61
CA LEU A 361 -13.18 -13.51 -24.34
C LEU A 361 -13.23 -15.02 -24.16
N ILE A 362 -13.03 -15.73 -25.24
CA ILE A 362 -13.08 -17.19 -25.34
C ILE A 362 -11.86 -17.72 -26.08
N ALA A 363 -11.32 -18.84 -25.62
CA ALA A 363 -10.26 -19.53 -26.33
C ALA A 363 -10.40 -21.05 -26.22
N THR A 364 -10.06 -21.75 -27.29
CA THR A 364 -10.09 -23.21 -27.36
C THR A 364 -8.69 -23.73 -27.69
N ALA A 365 -8.27 -24.78 -26.98
CA ALA A 365 -7.11 -25.56 -27.36
C ALA A 365 -7.51 -27.01 -27.63
N THR A 366 -6.93 -27.58 -28.66
CA THR A 366 -7.09 -29.00 -29.02
C THR A 366 -5.76 -29.73 -28.87
N GLY A 367 -5.83 -31.05 -28.67
CA GLY A 367 -4.63 -31.85 -28.47
C GLY A 367 -4.71 -33.22 -29.12
N PHE A 368 -4.34 -34.23 -28.34
CA PHE A 368 -4.29 -35.64 -28.77
C PHE A 368 -5.65 -36.17 -29.18
N THR A 369 -5.68 -37.20 -30.10
CA THR A 369 -6.88 -37.91 -30.44
C THR A 369 -7.30 -38.83 -29.29
N VAL A 370 -8.57 -38.78 -28.92
CA VAL A 370 -9.14 -39.59 -27.83
C VAL A 370 -9.28 -41.03 -28.28
N GLU A 371 -8.67 -41.99 -27.56
CA GLU A 371 -8.71 -43.42 -27.86
C GLU A 371 -9.63 -44.16 -26.90
N ALA A 372 -9.99 -45.42 -27.25
CA ALA A 372 -10.67 -46.27 -26.32
C ALA A 372 -9.75 -46.70 -25.14
N ALA A 373 -10.30 -46.81 -23.95
CA ALA A 373 -9.55 -47.17 -22.76
C ALA A 373 -9.00 -48.61 -22.85
N LYS A 374 -7.70 -48.74 -22.58
CA LYS A 374 -7.02 -50.06 -22.50
C LYS A 374 -7.15 -50.72 -21.14
N THR A 375 -7.43 -49.94 -20.09
CA THR A 375 -7.57 -50.42 -18.71
C THR A 375 -8.81 -49.81 -18.07
N ARG A 376 -8.73 -48.60 -17.51
CA ARG A 376 -9.83 -47.88 -16.89
C ARG A 376 -10.31 -46.75 -17.83
N ALA A 377 -11.62 -46.71 -18.06
CA ALA A 377 -12.22 -45.55 -18.75
C ALA A 377 -12.19 -44.31 -17.85
N VAL A 378 -12.00 -43.15 -18.45
CA VAL A 378 -12.02 -41.84 -17.78
C VAL A 378 -13.47 -41.46 -17.50
N GLU A 379 -13.75 -40.92 -16.31
CA GLU A 379 -15.04 -40.39 -15.92
C GLU A 379 -15.05 -38.86 -16.03
N ALA A 380 -16.24 -38.23 -16.10
CA ALA A 380 -16.38 -36.80 -16.14
C ALA A 380 -15.74 -36.12 -14.91
N SER A 381 -15.83 -36.74 -13.73
CA SER A 381 -15.19 -36.28 -12.50
C SER A 381 -13.67 -36.23 -12.59
N ASP A 382 -13.04 -37.17 -13.29
CA ASP A 382 -11.59 -37.17 -13.52
C ASP A 382 -11.20 -35.93 -14.37
N LEU A 383 -12.00 -35.61 -15.39
CA LEU A 383 -11.75 -34.42 -16.26
C LEU A 383 -11.95 -33.12 -15.50
N VAL A 384 -13.00 -33.00 -14.71
CA VAL A 384 -13.25 -31.84 -13.83
C VAL A 384 -12.05 -31.62 -12.89
N GLU A 385 -11.57 -32.67 -12.24
CA GLU A 385 -10.43 -32.58 -11.33
C GLU A 385 -9.15 -32.16 -12.06
N HIS A 386 -8.81 -32.83 -13.18
CA HIS A 386 -7.52 -32.59 -13.84
C HIS A 386 -7.50 -31.34 -14.71
N VAL A 387 -8.60 -30.93 -15.33
CA VAL A 387 -8.71 -29.67 -16.05
C VAL A 387 -8.87 -28.50 -15.08
N GLY A 388 -9.61 -28.66 -13.97
CA GLY A 388 -9.81 -27.64 -12.94
C GLY A 388 -8.55 -27.23 -12.18
N ARG A 389 -7.49 -28.05 -12.21
CA ARG A 389 -6.19 -27.67 -11.62
C ARG A 389 -5.47 -26.64 -12.51
N MET A 390 -5.96 -25.40 -12.55
CA MET A 390 -5.47 -24.34 -13.44
C MET A 390 -4.00 -23.92 -13.20
N GLY A 391 -3.32 -24.49 -12.19
CA GLY A 391 -1.89 -24.26 -11.91
C GLY A 391 -1.54 -22.83 -11.57
N SER A 392 -0.48 -22.29 -12.20
CA SER A 392 -0.03 -20.90 -12.09
C SER A 392 -0.72 -19.94 -13.06
N SER A 393 -1.76 -20.41 -13.80
CA SER A 393 -2.50 -19.54 -14.72
C SER A 393 -3.31 -18.47 -13.95
N PRO A 394 -3.63 -17.31 -14.60
CA PRO A 394 -4.43 -16.27 -13.97
C PRO A 394 -5.93 -16.61 -13.91
N PHE A 395 -6.32 -17.86 -14.13
CA PHE A 395 -7.70 -18.32 -14.20
C PHE A 395 -8.08 -19.28 -13.10
N GLU A 396 -9.37 -19.29 -12.75
CA GLU A 396 -10.00 -20.31 -11.89
C GLU A 396 -11.31 -20.78 -12.55
N ALA A 397 -11.58 -22.07 -12.47
CA ALA A 397 -12.79 -22.64 -13.06
C ALA A 397 -14.00 -22.35 -12.17
N ALA A 398 -15.02 -21.66 -12.72
CA ALA A 398 -16.29 -21.37 -12.08
C ALA A 398 -17.32 -22.49 -12.35
N SER A 399 -17.37 -23.00 -13.59
CA SER A 399 -18.28 -24.06 -13.99
C SER A 399 -17.62 -25.02 -14.98
N PHE A 400 -18.20 -26.21 -15.14
CA PHE A 400 -17.77 -27.23 -16.10
C PHE A 400 -18.96 -27.73 -16.92
N ASP A 401 -18.75 -27.77 -18.24
CA ASP A 401 -19.57 -28.53 -19.19
C ASP A 401 -18.69 -29.61 -19.85
N VAL A 402 -19.00 -30.88 -19.58
CA VAL A 402 -18.17 -32.01 -20.00
C VAL A 402 -18.93 -32.93 -20.95
N SER A 403 -18.53 -32.95 -22.21
CA SER A 403 -18.99 -33.87 -23.23
C SER A 403 -17.98 -35.04 -23.35
N LEU A 404 -18.31 -36.20 -22.77
CA LEU A 404 -17.43 -37.35 -22.69
C LEU A 404 -18.16 -38.61 -23.24
N ASP A 405 -17.57 -39.27 -24.28
CA ASP A 405 -18.07 -40.54 -24.74
C ASP A 405 -17.70 -41.67 -23.75
N ALA A 406 -18.58 -42.67 -23.63
CA ALA A 406 -18.33 -43.82 -22.80
C ALA A 406 -17.13 -44.62 -23.29
N GLY A 407 -16.29 -45.08 -22.38
CA GLY A 407 -15.15 -45.92 -22.71
C GLY A 407 -13.90 -45.17 -23.20
N CYS A 408 -13.85 -43.83 -23.12
CA CYS A 408 -12.66 -43.07 -23.43
C CYS A 408 -11.50 -43.38 -22.48
N GLY A 409 -10.28 -43.46 -23.06
CA GLY A 409 -9.02 -43.57 -22.31
C GLY A 409 -8.06 -42.47 -22.69
N MET A 410 -7.43 -41.83 -21.68
CA MET A 410 -6.45 -40.77 -21.94
C MET A 410 -5.46 -40.63 -20.78
N GLY A 411 -4.25 -40.21 -21.11
CA GLY A 411 -3.24 -39.89 -20.10
C GLY A 411 -3.41 -38.48 -19.56
N PHE A 412 -3.53 -38.30 -18.26
CA PHE A 412 -3.72 -37.01 -17.61
C PHE A 412 -2.60 -36.01 -17.90
N SER A 413 -1.36 -36.47 -18.16
CA SER A 413 -0.26 -35.59 -18.60
C SER A 413 -0.59 -34.88 -19.93
N ALA A 414 -1.27 -35.58 -20.86
CA ALA A 414 -1.71 -34.98 -22.12
C ALA A 414 -2.88 -34.01 -21.90
N VAL A 415 -3.83 -34.35 -21.02
CA VAL A 415 -4.93 -33.45 -20.59
C VAL A 415 -4.37 -32.15 -20.02
N HIS A 416 -3.37 -32.24 -19.14
CA HIS A 416 -2.74 -31.04 -18.55
C HIS A 416 -2.07 -30.12 -19.58
N LYS A 417 -1.49 -30.70 -20.66
CA LYS A 417 -0.90 -29.91 -21.75
C LYS A 417 -1.97 -29.13 -22.53
N VAL A 418 -3.12 -29.75 -22.84
CA VAL A 418 -4.20 -29.07 -23.54
C VAL A 418 -4.82 -27.99 -22.69
N ARG A 419 -5.06 -28.24 -21.40
CA ARG A 419 -5.50 -27.22 -20.45
C ARG A 419 -4.53 -26.04 -20.40
N ALA A 420 -3.23 -26.29 -20.26
CA ALA A 420 -2.23 -25.22 -20.22
C ALA A 420 -2.20 -24.39 -21.53
N ALA A 421 -2.38 -25.06 -22.67
CA ALA A 421 -2.50 -24.38 -23.96
C ALA A 421 -3.77 -23.51 -24.04
N ALA A 422 -4.92 -24.00 -23.53
CA ALA A 422 -6.15 -23.23 -23.45
C ALA A 422 -6.00 -21.98 -22.57
N CYS A 423 -5.38 -22.12 -21.38
CA CYS A 423 -5.08 -20.98 -20.52
C CYS A 423 -4.21 -19.95 -21.22
N LYS A 424 -3.13 -20.40 -21.88
CA LYS A 424 -2.25 -19.48 -22.62
C LYS A 424 -2.95 -18.78 -23.77
N ALA A 425 -3.77 -19.51 -24.55
CA ALA A 425 -4.52 -18.91 -25.65
C ALA A 425 -5.54 -17.87 -25.16
N LEU A 426 -6.21 -18.12 -24.02
CA LEU A 426 -7.12 -17.15 -23.43
C LEU A 426 -6.38 -15.91 -22.90
N GLU A 427 -5.22 -16.08 -22.29
CA GLU A 427 -4.37 -14.98 -21.86
C GLU A 427 -3.94 -14.10 -23.05
N GLU A 428 -3.50 -14.72 -24.15
CA GLU A 428 -3.19 -14.01 -25.41
C GLU A 428 -4.40 -13.27 -25.99
N THR A 429 -5.59 -13.87 -25.93
CA THR A 429 -6.85 -13.23 -26.39
C THR A 429 -7.22 -12.02 -25.52
N ILE A 430 -6.97 -12.07 -24.22
CA ILE A 430 -7.22 -10.95 -23.30
C ILE A 430 -6.25 -9.80 -23.51
N LEU A 431 -5.01 -10.09 -23.91
CA LEU A 431 -3.93 -9.11 -24.09
C LEU A 431 -3.92 -8.49 -25.49
N ALA A 432 -4.63 -9.07 -26.46
CA ALA A 432 -4.75 -8.56 -27.83
C ALA A 432 -5.76 -7.42 -27.92
#